data_27d8c43800ad33000eed7cb16586e5f5
#
_entry.id   27d8c43800ad33000eed7cb16586e5f5
#
_cell.length_a   1.000
_cell.length_b   1.000
_cell.length_c   1.000
_cell.angle_alpha   90.00
_cell.angle_beta   90.00
_cell.angle_gamma   90.00
#
_symmetry.space_group_name_H-M   'P 1'
#
loop_
_entity.id
_entity.type
_entity.pdbx_description
1 polymer ?
#
loop_
_entity_poly.entity_id
_entity_poly.type
_entity_poly.pdbx_seq_one_letter_code
_entity_poly.pdbx_strand_id
1 'polypeptide(L)'
;SVAYMQMIEIAKAIARHAKFIIMDEPTAPLTANEVKILYSIVDKLKREGVTILYISHRLEEVFDLADRVTVFRDGRKIETLNITDTCQDELIRLMVNRETSETFPDRNYHNKDLLPLLEVNNLYGRGVRNVSFKLHKGEILGLGGLVGAGRTETAKIIFGANKMWKGSIFCEGKELHITSPRDAVQCGIAYVSEDRKQEGVLLTLSVKENIV
;
A
#
# COMPACT_ATOMS: atom_id res chain seq x y z
N SER A 1 16.14 5.22 -0.89
CA SER A 1 14.71 4.90 -0.77
C SER A 1 14.14 5.49 0.51
N VAL A 2 12.83 5.61 0.60
CA VAL A 2 12.14 6.10 1.81
C VAL A 2 12.46 5.20 3.01
N ALA A 3 12.60 3.90 2.78
CA ALA A 3 13.02 2.94 3.80
C ALA A 3 14.37 3.28 4.44
N TYR A 4 15.37 3.66 3.63
CA TYR A 4 16.67 4.08 4.17
C TYR A 4 16.58 5.37 5.00
N MET A 5 15.74 6.32 4.62
CA MET A 5 15.51 7.54 5.40
C MET A 5 14.91 7.20 6.77
N GLN A 6 13.93 6.29 6.80
CA GLN A 6 13.34 5.81 8.06
C GLN A 6 14.38 5.16 8.98
N MET A 7 15.23 4.29 8.42
CA MET A 7 16.29 3.63 9.19
C MET A 7 17.32 4.65 9.75
N ILE A 8 17.62 5.71 8.99
CA ILE A 8 18.52 6.78 9.45
C ILE A 8 17.88 7.56 10.61
N GLU A 9 16.59 7.87 10.57
CA GLU A 9 15.91 8.57 11.67
C GLU A 9 15.91 7.72 12.95
N ILE A 10 15.68 6.42 12.85
CA ILE A 10 15.78 5.49 13.99
C ILE A 10 17.23 5.47 14.53
N ALA A 11 18.23 5.35 13.66
CA ALA A 11 19.64 5.37 14.07
C ALA A 11 20.02 6.68 14.76
N LYS A 12 19.51 7.83 14.30
CA LYS A 12 19.71 9.13 14.97
C LYS A 12 19.14 9.17 16.37
N ALA A 13 17.93 8.63 16.58
CA ALA A 13 17.30 8.55 17.89
C ALA A 13 18.13 7.70 18.87
N ILE A 14 18.65 6.56 18.39
CA ILE A 14 19.53 5.67 19.17
C ILE A 14 20.83 6.36 19.53
N ALA A 15 21.50 7.00 18.56
CA ALA A 15 22.79 7.67 18.77
C ALA A 15 22.72 8.83 19.78
N ARG A 16 21.53 9.37 20.04
CA ARG A 16 21.30 10.43 21.01
C ARG A 16 21.02 9.91 22.43
N HIS A 17 21.14 8.60 22.68
CA HIS A 17 20.84 7.96 23.98
C HIS A 17 19.45 8.36 24.52
N ALA A 18 18.44 8.41 23.65
CA ALA A 18 17.10 8.78 24.01
C ALA A 18 16.52 7.78 25.04
N LYS A 19 15.98 8.29 26.15
CA LYS A 19 15.27 7.47 27.15
C LYS A 19 13.85 7.14 26.75
N PHE A 20 13.29 7.94 25.85
CA PHE A 20 11.94 7.80 25.31
C PHE A 20 11.95 8.08 23.81
N ILE A 21 11.35 7.20 23.04
CA ILE A 21 11.26 7.30 21.56
C ILE A 21 9.80 7.21 21.14
N ILE A 22 9.38 8.11 20.26
CA ILE A 22 8.09 8.04 19.56
C ILE A 22 8.35 7.53 18.16
N MET A 23 7.67 6.46 17.77
CA MET A 23 7.71 5.87 16.43
C MET A 23 6.32 5.97 15.82
N ASP A 24 6.16 6.79 14.79
CA ASP A 24 4.90 7.01 14.08
C ASP A 24 4.94 6.30 12.74
N GLU A 25 4.13 5.22 12.60
CA GLU A 25 4.03 4.37 11.40
C GLU A 25 5.40 3.93 10.84
N PRO A 26 6.35 3.44 11.66
CA PRO A 26 7.74 3.27 11.23
C PRO A 26 7.91 2.18 10.17
N THR A 27 6.95 1.30 10.00
CA THR A 27 6.99 0.17 9.06
C THR A 27 6.36 0.47 7.69
N ALA A 28 5.61 1.56 7.55
CA ALA A 28 4.87 1.87 6.33
C ALA A 28 5.71 1.80 5.04
N PRO A 29 6.97 2.32 5.02
CA PRO A 29 7.82 2.27 3.83
C PRO A 29 8.72 1.02 3.75
N LEU A 30 8.66 0.10 4.74
CA LEU A 30 9.60 -1.00 4.90
C LEU A 30 9.14 -2.29 4.21
N THR A 31 10.09 -3.04 3.70
CA THR A 31 9.86 -4.43 3.26
C THR A 31 9.73 -5.37 4.47
N ALA A 32 9.18 -6.57 4.27
CA ALA A 32 9.03 -7.56 5.34
C ALA A 32 10.35 -7.91 6.05
N ASN A 33 11.48 -7.91 5.34
CA ASN A 33 12.79 -8.15 5.94
C ASN A 33 13.26 -6.95 6.78
N GLU A 34 13.02 -5.73 6.31
CA GLU A 34 13.36 -4.52 7.05
C GLU A 34 12.49 -4.36 8.31
N VAL A 35 11.23 -4.76 8.26
CA VAL A 35 10.34 -4.83 9.44
C VAL A 35 10.91 -5.77 10.49
N LYS A 36 11.39 -6.95 10.13
CA LYS A 36 12.05 -7.86 11.09
C LYS A 36 13.28 -7.26 11.74
N ILE A 37 14.08 -6.52 10.97
CA ILE A 37 15.25 -5.80 11.50
C ILE A 37 14.79 -4.72 12.48
N LEU A 38 13.76 -3.94 12.15
CA LEU A 38 13.19 -2.93 13.04
C LEU A 38 12.71 -3.57 14.36
N TYR A 39 12.00 -4.69 14.29
CA TYR A 39 11.52 -5.39 15.49
C TYR A 39 12.69 -5.82 16.39
N SER A 40 13.76 -6.34 15.82
CA SER A 40 14.95 -6.70 16.58
C SER A 40 15.63 -5.49 17.26
N ILE A 41 15.57 -4.32 16.62
CA ILE A 41 16.06 -3.06 17.18
C ILE A 41 15.16 -2.59 18.34
N VAL A 42 13.84 -2.64 18.16
CA VAL A 42 12.85 -2.28 19.20
C VAL A 42 13.03 -3.17 20.44
N ASP A 43 13.16 -4.47 20.26
CA ASP A 43 13.44 -5.43 21.32
C ASP A 43 14.73 -5.13 22.08
N LYS A 44 15.79 -4.79 21.33
CA LYS A 44 17.07 -4.42 21.95
C LYS A 44 16.92 -3.15 22.78
N LEU A 45 16.31 -2.10 22.26
CA LEU A 45 16.06 -0.85 22.95
C LEU A 45 15.23 -1.05 24.22
N LYS A 46 14.19 -1.89 24.16
CA LYS A 46 13.35 -2.25 25.29
C LYS A 46 14.18 -2.93 26.40
N ARG A 47 15.08 -3.86 26.05
CA ARG A 47 16.00 -4.50 27.01
C ARG A 47 17.00 -3.54 27.63
N GLU A 48 17.41 -2.51 26.90
CA GLU A 48 18.27 -1.43 27.37
C GLU A 48 17.52 -0.38 28.22
N GLY A 49 16.22 -0.57 28.46
CA GLY A 49 15.39 0.29 29.32
C GLY A 49 14.83 1.53 28.61
N VAL A 50 14.89 1.59 27.29
CA VAL A 50 14.28 2.67 26.51
C VAL A 50 12.76 2.49 26.46
N THR A 51 12.02 3.54 26.80
CA THR A 51 10.56 3.55 26.68
C THR A 51 10.15 3.92 25.26
N ILE A 52 9.19 3.20 24.66
CA ILE A 52 8.78 3.42 23.27
C ILE A 52 7.27 3.67 23.20
N LEU A 53 6.86 4.77 22.57
CA LEU A 53 5.49 5.00 22.13
C LEU A 53 5.43 4.65 20.64
N TYR A 54 4.77 3.52 20.34
CA TYR A 54 4.65 2.99 19.00
C TYR A 54 3.26 3.27 18.45
N ILE A 55 3.16 3.99 17.33
CA ILE A 55 1.90 4.33 16.69
C ILE A 55 1.81 3.52 15.39
N SER A 56 0.76 2.73 15.25
CA SER A 56 0.48 1.96 14.05
C SER A 56 -1.02 1.71 13.89
N HIS A 57 -1.49 1.61 12.64
CA HIS A 57 -2.81 1.09 12.30
C HIS A 57 -2.78 -0.41 12.00
N ARG A 58 -1.61 -1.02 11.97
CA ARG A 58 -1.41 -2.46 11.74
C ARG A 58 -1.42 -3.19 13.07
N LEU A 59 -2.55 -3.84 13.36
CA LEU A 59 -2.74 -4.51 14.65
C LEU A 59 -1.71 -5.62 14.92
N GLU A 60 -1.27 -6.32 13.87
CA GLU A 60 -0.22 -7.35 13.97
C GLU A 60 1.03 -6.79 14.65
N GLU A 61 1.48 -5.60 14.25
CA GLU A 61 2.65 -4.94 14.83
C GLU A 61 2.45 -4.59 16.31
N VAL A 62 1.23 -4.15 16.65
CA VAL A 62 0.86 -3.80 18.01
C VAL A 62 0.92 -5.05 18.90
N PHE A 63 0.39 -6.19 18.43
CA PHE A 63 0.42 -7.45 19.17
C PHE A 63 1.83 -8.02 19.28
N ASP A 64 2.69 -7.84 18.28
CA ASP A 64 4.06 -8.35 18.29
C ASP A 64 5.00 -7.56 19.22
N LEU A 65 4.79 -6.24 19.38
CA LEU A 65 5.77 -5.35 20.00
C LEU A 65 5.32 -4.76 21.34
N ALA A 66 4.02 -4.45 21.49
CA ALA A 66 3.54 -3.65 22.59
C ALA A 66 3.24 -4.48 23.86
N ASP A 67 3.41 -3.87 25.01
CA ASP A 67 2.94 -4.42 26.30
C ASP A 67 1.46 -4.03 26.55
N ARG A 68 1.10 -2.82 26.15
CA ARG A 68 -0.26 -2.26 26.26
C ARG A 68 -0.64 -1.52 25.00
N VAL A 69 -1.93 -1.50 24.70
CA VAL A 69 -2.49 -0.73 23.60
C VAL A 69 -3.50 0.29 24.10
N THR A 70 -3.43 1.50 23.58
CA THR A 70 -4.46 2.53 23.77
C THR A 70 -5.17 2.77 22.46
N VAL A 71 -6.48 2.52 22.44
CA VAL A 71 -7.31 2.73 21.26
C VAL A 71 -7.77 4.19 21.21
N PHE A 72 -7.58 4.80 20.04
CA PHE A 72 -8.08 6.14 19.72
C PHE A 72 -9.14 6.06 18.62
N ARG A 73 -10.17 6.91 18.75
CA ARG A 73 -11.19 7.10 17.73
C ARG A 73 -11.69 8.55 17.76
N ASP A 74 -11.76 9.18 16.60
CA ASP A 74 -12.22 10.59 16.45
C ASP A 74 -11.51 11.56 17.40
N GLY A 75 -10.18 11.38 17.58
CA GLY A 75 -9.35 12.20 18.45
C GLY A 75 -9.54 11.94 19.97
N ARG A 76 -10.31 10.93 20.34
CA ARG A 76 -10.59 10.58 21.73
C ARG A 76 -9.94 9.25 22.11
N LYS A 77 -9.39 9.19 23.31
CA LYS A 77 -9.02 7.90 23.93
C LYS A 77 -10.30 7.11 24.21
N ILE A 78 -10.37 5.89 23.72
CA ILE A 78 -11.48 4.97 23.98
C ILE A 78 -11.11 4.11 25.19
N GLU A 79 -10.05 3.31 25.09
CA GLU A 79 -9.65 2.39 26.14
C GLU A 79 -8.14 2.13 26.11
N THR A 80 -7.60 1.64 27.24
CA THR A 80 -6.22 1.15 27.34
C THR A 80 -6.25 -0.26 27.87
N LEU A 81 -5.71 -1.22 27.13
CA LEU A 81 -5.73 -2.65 27.45
C LEU A 81 -4.30 -3.19 27.49
N ASN A 82 -4.05 -4.24 28.29
CA ASN A 82 -2.85 -5.03 28.14
C ASN A 82 -2.99 -5.93 26.91
N ILE A 83 -1.92 -6.14 26.17
CA ILE A 83 -1.95 -7.00 24.99
C ILE A 83 -2.33 -8.44 25.32
N THR A 84 -1.92 -8.93 26.49
CA THR A 84 -2.25 -10.28 26.98
C THR A 84 -3.74 -10.50 27.28
N ASP A 85 -4.49 -9.43 27.49
CA ASP A 85 -5.87 -9.46 27.98
C ASP A 85 -6.89 -9.10 26.88
N THR A 86 -6.42 -8.89 25.65
CA THR A 86 -7.26 -8.49 24.50
C THR A 86 -6.96 -9.31 23.25
N CYS A 87 -7.80 -9.17 22.24
CA CYS A 87 -7.62 -9.79 20.94
C CYS A 87 -7.86 -8.79 19.79
N GLN A 88 -7.46 -9.18 18.59
CA GLN A 88 -7.55 -8.33 17.41
C GLN A 88 -8.98 -7.88 17.11
N ASP A 89 -9.96 -8.78 17.25
CA ASP A 89 -11.39 -8.48 16.99
C ASP A 89 -11.94 -7.46 17.99
N GLU A 90 -11.50 -7.51 19.25
CA GLU A 90 -11.89 -6.55 20.26
C GLU A 90 -11.33 -5.16 19.95
N LEU A 91 -10.05 -5.07 19.59
CA LEU A 91 -9.45 -3.80 19.19
C LEU A 91 -10.14 -3.20 17.97
N ILE A 92 -10.47 -4.02 16.95
CA ILE A 92 -11.21 -3.56 15.77
C ILE A 92 -12.58 -3.00 16.18
N ARG A 93 -13.33 -3.69 17.03
CA ARG A 93 -14.62 -3.18 17.54
C ARG A 93 -14.48 -1.84 18.24
N LEU A 94 -13.46 -1.67 19.09
CA LEU A 94 -13.19 -0.41 19.77
C LEU A 94 -12.81 0.72 18.81
N MET A 95 -12.05 0.41 17.74
CA MET A 95 -11.63 1.38 16.73
C MET A 95 -12.78 1.84 15.83
N VAL A 96 -13.64 0.92 15.38
CA VAL A 96 -14.64 1.18 14.35
C VAL A 96 -16.04 1.47 14.91
N ASN A 97 -16.32 1.08 16.18
CA ASN A 97 -17.63 1.17 16.82
C ASN A 97 -18.75 0.43 16.07
N ARG A 98 -18.40 -0.64 15.35
CA ARG A 98 -19.35 -1.51 14.64
C ARG A 98 -19.02 -2.97 14.96
N GLU A 99 -20.02 -3.79 15.07
CA GLU A 99 -19.81 -5.24 15.04
C GLU A 99 -19.24 -5.61 13.67
N THR A 100 -18.12 -6.33 13.64
CA THR A 100 -17.46 -6.79 12.41
C THR A 100 -18.26 -7.95 11.79
N SER A 101 -19.54 -7.71 11.53
CA SER A 101 -20.42 -8.69 10.89
C SER A 101 -20.47 -8.55 9.36
N GLU A 102 -19.82 -7.54 8.80
CA GLU A 102 -19.76 -7.40 7.35
C GLU A 102 -18.55 -8.14 6.79
N THR A 103 -18.72 -9.42 6.62
CA THR A 103 -17.99 -10.22 5.62
C THR A 103 -17.97 -9.47 4.29
N PHE A 104 -16.86 -9.57 3.55
CA PHE A 104 -16.75 -9.03 2.19
C PHE A 104 -17.99 -9.36 1.37
N PRO A 105 -18.49 -8.44 0.52
CA PRO A 105 -19.62 -8.71 -0.35
C PRO A 105 -19.38 -9.98 -1.17
N ASP A 106 -20.46 -10.72 -1.43
CA ASP A 106 -20.40 -11.94 -2.22
C ASP A 106 -19.65 -11.71 -3.53
N ARG A 107 -18.67 -12.57 -3.79
CA ARG A 107 -17.87 -12.48 -5.04
C ARG A 107 -18.76 -12.91 -6.20
N ASN A 108 -19.19 -11.97 -7.00
CA ASN A 108 -19.79 -12.28 -8.30
C ASN A 108 -18.70 -12.85 -9.21
N TYR A 109 -18.79 -14.14 -9.50
CA TYR A 109 -17.92 -14.80 -10.48
C TYR A 109 -18.33 -14.32 -11.87
N HIS A 110 -17.41 -13.61 -12.54
CA HIS A 110 -17.62 -13.20 -13.92
C HIS A 110 -17.47 -14.38 -14.86
N ASN A 111 -18.29 -14.41 -15.92
CA ASN A 111 -18.21 -15.45 -16.94
C ASN A 111 -16.92 -15.22 -17.75
N LYS A 112 -15.95 -16.13 -17.61
CA LYS A 112 -14.64 -16.08 -18.28
C LYS A 112 -14.71 -16.36 -19.79
N ASP A 113 -15.88 -16.77 -20.30
CA ASP A 113 -16.10 -17.07 -21.72
C ASP A 113 -16.33 -15.82 -22.56
N LEU A 114 -16.42 -14.64 -21.96
CA LEU A 114 -16.57 -13.38 -22.67
C LEU A 114 -15.21 -12.85 -23.13
N LEU A 115 -15.22 -12.11 -24.24
CA LEU A 115 -14.06 -11.38 -24.74
C LEU A 115 -13.47 -10.52 -23.61
N PRO A 116 -12.15 -10.56 -23.39
CA PRO A 116 -11.53 -9.75 -22.36
C PRO A 116 -11.69 -8.25 -22.69
N LEU A 117 -11.97 -7.45 -21.66
CA LEU A 117 -12.00 -6.00 -21.79
C LEU A 117 -10.60 -5.44 -22.08
N LEU A 118 -9.60 -5.94 -21.36
CA LEU A 118 -8.18 -5.59 -21.56
C LEU A 118 -7.37 -6.87 -21.71
N GLU A 119 -6.51 -6.92 -22.72
CA GLU A 119 -5.55 -7.99 -22.91
C GLU A 119 -4.16 -7.40 -23.09
N VAL A 120 -3.22 -7.87 -22.30
CA VAL A 120 -1.82 -7.46 -22.32
C VAL A 120 -0.99 -8.67 -22.73
N ASN A 121 -0.21 -8.53 -23.81
CA ASN A 121 0.56 -9.62 -24.37
C ASN A 121 2.05 -9.29 -24.43
N ASN A 122 2.86 -10.13 -23.78
CA ASN A 122 4.32 -10.09 -23.81
C ASN A 122 4.88 -8.67 -23.58
N LEU A 123 4.40 -7.98 -22.55
CA LEU A 123 4.77 -6.61 -22.23
C LEU A 123 6.21 -6.55 -21.70
N TYR A 124 7.00 -5.67 -22.27
CA TYR A 124 8.36 -5.35 -21.85
C TYR A 124 8.53 -3.85 -21.68
N GLY A 125 9.27 -3.46 -20.66
CA GLY A 125 9.64 -2.07 -20.39
C GLY A 125 10.63 -1.97 -19.24
N ARG A 126 10.86 -0.77 -18.73
CA ARG A 126 11.73 -0.57 -17.58
C ARG A 126 11.15 -1.32 -16.36
N GLY A 127 11.87 -2.31 -15.85
CA GLY A 127 11.43 -3.14 -14.70
C GLY A 127 10.36 -4.18 -15.04
N VAL A 128 9.94 -4.31 -16.30
CA VAL A 128 8.90 -5.24 -16.75
C VAL A 128 9.45 -6.18 -17.80
N ARG A 129 9.24 -7.50 -17.62
CA ARG A 129 9.75 -8.54 -18.50
C ARG A 129 8.68 -9.58 -18.76
N ASN A 130 8.20 -9.64 -20.00
CA ASN A 130 7.29 -10.67 -20.52
C ASN A 130 6.00 -10.82 -19.69
N VAL A 131 5.34 -9.70 -19.36
CA VAL A 131 4.10 -9.72 -18.61
C VAL A 131 2.92 -9.90 -19.58
N SER A 132 2.06 -10.87 -19.29
CA SER A 132 0.82 -11.12 -20.05
C SER A 132 -0.31 -11.43 -19.09
N PHE A 133 -1.48 -10.86 -19.33
CA PHE A 133 -2.70 -11.16 -18.58
C PHE A 133 -3.93 -10.68 -19.35
N LYS A 134 -5.09 -11.15 -18.91
CA LYS A 134 -6.41 -10.73 -19.42
C LYS A 134 -7.26 -10.23 -18.27
N LEU A 135 -8.06 -9.21 -18.53
CA LEU A 135 -8.99 -8.63 -17.59
C LEU A 135 -10.37 -8.56 -18.24
N HIS A 136 -11.38 -9.11 -17.57
CA HIS A 136 -12.74 -9.16 -18.10
C HIS A 136 -13.59 -8.01 -17.55
N LYS A 137 -14.69 -7.72 -18.22
CA LYS A 137 -15.59 -6.66 -17.80
C LYS A 137 -16.16 -6.95 -16.40
N GLY A 138 -16.01 -5.98 -15.49
CA GLY A 138 -16.47 -6.08 -14.11
C GLY A 138 -15.55 -6.92 -13.19
N GLU A 139 -14.43 -7.47 -13.70
CA GLU A 139 -13.44 -8.20 -12.94
C GLU A 139 -12.52 -7.26 -12.16
N ILE A 140 -12.10 -7.66 -10.96
CA ILE A 140 -10.99 -7.06 -10.22
C ILE A 140 -9.82 -8.05 -10.26
N LEU A 141 -8.78 -7.71 -11.03
CA LEU A 141 -7.54 -8.49 -11.11
C LEU A 141 -6.49 -7.93 -10.16
N GLY A 142 -6.09 -8.70 -9.14
CA GLY A 142 -5.02 -8.33 -8.23
C GLY A 142 -3.63 -8.67 -8.79
N LEU A 143 -2.73 -7.69 -8.87
CA LEU A 143 -1.32 -7.91 -9.20
C LEU A 143 -0.50 -7.98 -7.91
N GLY A 144 -0.21 -9.19 -7.42
CA GLY A 144 0.60 -9.44 -6.23
C GLY A 144 2.11 -9.47 -6.53
N GLY A 145 2.93 -9.16 -5.53
CA GLY A 145 4.40 -9.27 -5.63
C GLY A 145 5.13 -8.39 -4.61
N LEU A 146 6.42 -8.65 -4.40
CA LEU A 146 7.28 -7.87 -3.50
C LEU A 146 7.58 -6.47 -4.07
N VAL A 147 8.14 -5.61 -3.22
CA VAL A 147 8.66 -4.29 -3.65
C VAL A 147 9.69 -4.48 -4.76
N GLY A 148 9.56 -3.72 -5.86
CA GLY A 148 10.43 -3.86 -7.03
C GLY A 148 10.06 -4.99 -7.99
N ALA A 149 8.93 -5.69 -7.79
CA ALA A 149 8.46 -6.75 -8.68
C ALA A 149 7.94 -6.27 -10.06
N GLY A 150 7.87 -4.97 -10.29
CA GLY A 150 7.44 -4.41 -11.58
C GLY A 150 5.95 -4.15 -11.72
N ARG A 151 5.16 -4.22 -10.63
CA ARG A 151 3.70 -4.00 -10.65
C ARG A 151 3.33 -2.59 -11.07
N THR A 152 3.89 -1.60 -10.40
CA THR A 152 3.68 -0.17 -10.68
C THR A 152 4.20 0.20 -12.07
N GLU A 153 5.35 -0.34 -12.45
CA GLU A 153 5.93 -0.14 -13.78
C GLU A 153 5.03 -0.71 -14.88
N THR A 154 4.43 -1.90 -14.65
CA THR A 154 3.46 -2.51 -15.57
C THR A 154 2.24 -1.60 -15.76
N ALA A 155 1.64 -1.12 -14.66
CA ALA A 155 0.50 -0.21 -14.72
C ALA A 155 0.84 1.11 -15.44
N LYS A 156 2.02 1.69 -15.16
CA LYS A 156 2.51 2.91 -15.83
C LYS A 156 2.77 2.73 -17.34
N ILE A 157 3.18 1.54 -17.77
CA ILE A 157 3.34 1.24 -19.20
C ILE A 157 1.95 1.16 -19.87
N ILE A 158 0.99 0.49 -19.26
CA ILE A 158 -0.37 0.38 -19.77
C ILE A 158 -1.03 1.76 -19.84
N PHE A 159 -0.74 2.63 -18.86
CA PHE A 159 -1.25 4.02 -18.84
C PHE A 159 -0.46 4.97 -19.76
N GLY A 160 0.64 4.53 -20.38
CA GLY A 160 1.47 5.37 -21.24
C GLY A 160 2.37 6.37 -20.51
N ALA A 161 2.48 6.29 -19.20
CA ALA A 161 3.41 7.09 -18.40
C ALA A 161 4.86 6.59 -18.52
N ASN A 162 5.04 5.29 -18.77
CA ASN A 162 6.33 4.68 -19.08
C ASN A 162 6.32 4.10 -20.51
N LYS A 163 7.50 4.13 -21.14
CA LYS A 163 7.64 3.61 -22.51
C LYS A 163 7.53 2.09 -22.56
N MET A 164 6.64 1.57 -23.39
CA MET A 164 6.61 0.19 -23.80
C MET A 164 7.77 -0.08 -24.77
N TRP A 165 8.56 -1.14 -24.54
CA TRP A 165 9.65 -1.53 -25.42
C TRP A 165 9.20 -2.59 -26.41
N LYS A 166 8.35 -3.53 -25.95
CA LYS A 166 7.82 -4.64 -26.74
C LYS A 166 6.52 -5.12 -26.12
N GLY A 167 5.66 -5.75 -26.91
CA GLY A 167 4.37 -6.30 -26.51
C GLY A 167 3.23 -5.60 -27.21
N SER A 168 2.01 -5.98 -26.85
CA SER A 168 0.79 -5.37 -27.38
C SER A 168 -0.29 -5.30 -26.31
N ILE A 169 -1.13 -4.31 -26.39
CA ILE A 169 -2.27 -4.07 -25.50
C ILE A 169 -3.52 -3.99 -26.35
N PHE A 170 -4.56 -4.73 -25.97
CA PHE A 170 -5.84 -4.73 -26.66
C PHE A 170 -6.95 -4.33 -25.67
N CYS A 171 -7.91 -3.57 -26.16
CA CYS A 171 -9.16 -3.29 -25.46
C CYS A 171 -10.33 -3.73 -26.32
N GLU A 172 -11.19 -4.60 -25.80
CA GLU A 172 -12.33 -5.18 -26.53
C GLU A 172 -11.92 -5.75 -27.90
N GLY A 173 -10.74 -6.41 -27.96
CA GLY A 173 -10.19 -7.01 -29.17
C GLY A 173 -9.52 -6.04 -30.14
N LYS A 174 -9.51 -4.74 -29.88
CA LYS A 174 -8.80 -3.73 -30.70
C LYS A 174 -7.45 -3.40 -30.10
N GLU A 175 -6.40 -3.42 -30.92
CA GLU A 175 -5.07 -3.03 -30.48
C GLU A 175 -5.01 -1.54 -30.14
N LEU A 176 -4.45 -1.25 -28.96
CA LEU A 176 -4.25 0.12 -28.49
C LEU A 176 -2.81 0.58 -28.74
N HIS A 177 -2.65 1.76 -29.31
CA HIS A 177 -1.36 2.42 -29.45
C HIS A 177 -1.25 3.55 -28.41
N ILE A 178 -0.85 3.19 -27.19
CA ILE A 178 -0.71 4.13 -26.08
C ILE A 178 0.73 4.58 -26.00
N THR A 179 0.98 5.86 -26.26
CA THR A 179 2.31 6.51 -26.19
C THR A 179 2.37 7.57 -25.11
N SER A 180 1.22 7.97 -24.58
CA SER A 180 1.08 8.98 -23.53
C SER A 180 -0.11 8.69 -22.61
N PRO A 181 -0.13 9.25 -21.36
CA PRO A 181 -1.30 9.18 -20.49
C PRO A 181 -2.60 9.69 -21.14
N ARG A 182 -2.48 10.69 -22.02
CA ARG A 182 -3.63 11.24 -22.75
C ARG A 182 -4.29 10.20 -23.66
N ASP A 183 -3.50 9.37 -24.33
CA ASP A 183 -4.02 8.30 -25.20
C ASP A 183 -4.77 7.27 -24.35
N ALA A 184 -4.22 6.89 -23.19
CA ALA A 184 -4.87 5.97 -22.25
C ALA A 184 -6.23 6.49 -21.77
N VAL A 185 -6.30 7.78 -21.38
CA VAL A 185 -7.55 8.43 -20.95
C VAL A 185 -8.58 8.45 -22.08
N GLN A 186 -8.16 8.72 -23.31
CA GLN A 186 -9.07 8.67 -24.49
C GLN A 186 -9.61 7.25 -24.76
N CYS A 187 -8.85 6.23 -24.40
CA CYS A 187 -9.29 4.83 -24.45
C CYS A 187 -10.11 4.39 -23.22
N GLY A 188 -10.42 5.30 -22.30
CA GLY A 188 -11.19 5.00 -21.08
C GLY A 188 -10.38 4.35 -19.96
N ILE A 189 -9.04 4.40 -20.01
CA ILE A 189 -8.16 3.88 -18.98
C ILE A 189 -7.81 5.02 -18.02
N ALA A 190 -8.09 4.83 -16.72
CA ALA A 190 -7.67 5.74 -15.66
C ALA A 190 -6.60 5.07 -14.77
N TYR A 191 -5.72 5.87 -14.20
CA TYR A 191 -4.66 5.42 -13.30
C TYR A 191 -4.72 6.17 -11.97
N VAL A 192 -4.84 5.44 -10.87
CA VAL A 192 -4.74 5.98 -9.51
C VAL A 192 -3.35 5.64 -8.99
N SER A 193 -2.50 6.65 -8.85
CA SER A 193 -1.09 6.46 -8.49
C SER A 193 -0.89 6.12 -7.01
N GLU A 194 0.17 5.38 -6.69
CA GLU A 194 0.64 5.12 -5.34
C GLU A 194 1.15 6.42 -4.69
N ASP A 195 1.96 7.18 -5.40
CA ASP A 195 2.47 8.47 -4.94
C ASP A 195 1.53 9.62 -5.32
N ARG A 196 0.53 9.84 -4.46
CA ARG A 196 -0.46 10.90 -4.64
C ARG A 196 0.14 12.30 -4.69
N LYS A 197 1.25 12.55 -3.97
CA LYS A 197 1.87 13.87 -3.87
C LYS A 197 2.68 14.24 -5.11
N GLN A 198 3.33 13.26 -5.73
CA GLN A 198 4.17 13.52 -6.91
C GLN A 198 3.43 13.30 -8.23
N GLU A 199 2.45 12.40 -8.24
CA GLU A 199 1.82 11.94 -9.48
C GLU A 199 0.29 12.13 -9.51
N GLY A 200 -0.35 12.26 -8.34
CA GLY A 200 -1.81 12.18 -8.27
C GLY A 200 -2.53 13.52 -8.15
N VAL A 201 -1.90 14.53 -7.56
CA VAL A 201 -2.54 15.83 -7.33
C VAL A 201 -1.57 17.00 -7.49
N LEU A 202 -2.11 18.14 -7.91
CA LEU A 202 -1.39 19.42 -7.93
C LEU A 202 -1.57 20.09 -6.56
N LEU A 203 -0.55 19.94 -5.69
CA LEU A 203 -0.61 20.33 -4.27
C LEU A 203 -0.92 21.81 -4.03
N THR A 204 -0.67 22.68 -5.01
CA THR A 204 -0.93 24.13 -4.94
C THR A 204 -2.36 24.50 -5.31
N LEU A 205 -3.12 23.56 -5.87
CA LEU A 205 -4.49 23.78 -6.33
C LEU A 205 -5.51 23.27 -5.29
N SER A 206 -6.71 23.83 -5.31
CA SER A 206 -7.82 23.36 -4.49
C SER A 206 -8.31 21.97 -4.92
N VAL A 207 -9.07 21.29 -4.07
CA VAL A 207 -9.72 20.02 -4.40
C VAL A 207 -10.58 20.16 -5.66
N LYS A 208 -11.34 21.23 -5.78
CA LYS A 208 -12.17 21.50 -6.96
C LYS A 208 -11.34 21.54 -8.25
N GLU A 209 -10.23 22.27 -8.25
CA GLU A 209 -9.34 22.41 -9.42
C GLU A 209 -8.58 21.13 -9.76
N ASN A 210 -8.45 20.20 -8.81
CA ASN A 210 -7.85 18.88 -9.05
C ASN A 210 -8.85 17.86 -9.62
N ILE A 211 -10.17 18.12 -9.57
CA ILE A 211 -11.22 17.19 -10.03
C ILE A 211 -11.68 17.52 -11.46
N VAL A 212 -11.50 18.75 -11.92
CA VAL A 212 -12.03 19.27 -13.20
C VAL A 212 -11.02 19.12 -14.34
#